data_b4d22e03d6de78ccfac0264e4ac63d4e
#
_entry.id   b4d22e03d6de78ccfac0264e4ac63d4e
#
_cell.length_a   1.000
_cell.length_b   1.000
_cell.length_c   1.000
_cell.angle_alpha   90.00
_cell.angle_beta   90.00
_cell.angle_gamma   90.00
#
_symmetry.space_group_name_H-M   'P 1'
#
loop_
_entity.id
_entity.type
_entity.pdbx_description
1 polymer ?
#
loop_
_entity_poly.entity_id
_entity_poly.type
_entity_poly.pdbx_seq_one_letter_code
_entity_poly.pdbx_strand_id
1 'polypeptide(L)'
;MLAVHFGAGNIGRGFIGQLLYESGYEICFLDVNQTVIDDINNLGKYRIKLVGDTPKFIEVENISAVNSNDIDLVVKKIVQADIITTALGANILKYIAPVIAKGINERIIKNKKPLNIIACENMIGASSKLEELVYKHFDELKIKELKKYISFPNSAVDRIVPIQNNEEKLLVETEEFFEWDIDGSNIIGSKPNICGVTYVDNLQAYIERKLFAVNATHASIAYLGYMYGKKTVYEATQDKKIMEIVRQVTKETSKLLVKKYSFDLEKHQAYINKIIQRFSSKYISDDILRVARSPIRKIGENERLIAPAKQLLENNIEPVALSTVIACALHFKNDKDVEAKELQDFILQNGVE
;
A
#
# COMPACT_ATOMS: atom_id res chain seq x y z
N MET A 1 -2.66 -6.27 -24.42
CA MET A 1 -2.34 -7.04 -23.18
C MET A 1 -3.50 -6.89 -22.22
N LEU A 2 -3.84 -7.95 -21.47
CA LEU A 2 -4.93 -7.93 -20.49
C LEU A 2 -4.36 -7.93 -19.06
N ALA A 3 -4.68 -6.92 -18.27
CA ALA A 3 -4.48 -6.90 -16.84
C ALA A 3 -5.79 -7.28 -16.13
N VAL A 4 -5.75 -8.27 -15.25
CA VAL A 4 -6.86 -8.62 -14.36
C VAL A 4 -6.56 -8.04 -12.98
N HIS A 5 -7.41 -7.12 -12.52
CA HIS A 5 -7.20 -6.43 -11.26
C HIS A 5 -8.33 -6.73 -10.27
N PHE A 6 -7.99 -7.37 -9.15
CA PHE A 6 -8.92 -7.62 -8.06
C PHE A 6 -9.07 -6.37 -7.21
N GLY A 7 -10.26 -5.78 -7.21
CA GLY A 7 -10.66 -4.58 -6.49
C GLY A 7 -10.85 -3.36 -7.40
N ALA A 8 -12.08 -2.97 -7.63
CA ALA A 8 -12.43 -1.75 -8.35
C ALA A 8 -12.60 -0.53 -7.41
N GLY A 9 -12.01 -0.60 -6.22
CA GLY A 9 -12.03 0.48 -5.25
C GLY A 9 -11.13 1.67 -5.64
N ASN A 10 -10.98 2.61 -4.71
CA ASN A 10 -10.23 3.85 -4.97
C ASN A 10 -8.74 3.60 -5.26
N ILE A 11 -8.08 2.66 -4.57
CA ILE A 11 -6.69 2.29 -4.85
C ILE A 11 -6.59 1.54 -6.18
N GLY A 12 -7.50 0.60 -6.44
CA GLY A 12 -7.52 -0.15 -7.71
C GLY A 12 -7.67 0.77 -8.91
N ARG A 13 -8.62 1.70 -8.89
CA ARG A 13 -8.82 2.65 -9.99
C ARG A 13 -7.82 3.80 -9.97
N GLY A 14 -7.62 4.44 -8.81
CA GLY A 14 -6.83 5.67 -8.68
C GLY A 14 -5.32 5.48 -8.59
N PHE A 15 -4.81 4.24 -8.61
CA PHE A 15 -3.39 3.97 -8.58
C PHE A 15 -3.01 2.85 -9.56
N ILE A 16 -3.30 1.59 -9.22
CA ILE A 16 -2.82 0.45 -10.00
C ILE A 16 -3.42 0.45 -11.40
N GLY A 17 -4.73 0.71 -11.51
CA GLY A 17 -5.43 0.79 -12.79
C GLY A 17 -4.90 1.92 -13.68
N GLN A 18 -4.59 3.09 -13.11
CA GLN A 18 -3.96 4.18 -13.88
C GLN A 18 -2.66 3.70 -14.54
N LEU A 19 -1.74 3.14 -13.76
CA LEU A 19 -0.42 2.77 -14.26
C LEU A 19 -0.48 1.63 -15.28
N LEU A 20 -1.40 0.69 -15.10
CA LEU A 20 -1.66 -0.37 -16.07
C LEU A 20 -2.21 0.19 -17.38
N TYR A 21 -3.17 1.14 -17.32
CA TYR A 21 -3.70 1.83 -18.49
C TYR A 21 -2.62 2.60 -19.25
N GLU A 22 -1.84 3.43 -18.53
CA GLU A 22 -0.72 4.19 -19.11
C GLU A 22 0.35 3.28 -19.73
N SER A 23 0.38 2.00 -19.34
CA SER A 23 1.27 0.97 -19.88
C SER A 23 0.66 0.19 -21.06
N GLY A 24 -0.52 0.59 -21.52
CA GLY A 24 -1.19 -0.01 -22.68
C GLY A 24 -1.92 -1.32 -22.40
N TYR A 25 -2.30 -1.58 -21.14
CA TYR A 25 -3.16 -2.72 -20.81
C TYR A 25 -4.64 -2.37 -20.99
N GLU A 26 -5.41 -3.31 -21.52
CA GLU A 26 -6.84 -3.43 -21.25
C GLU A 26 -7.00 -3.93 -19.80
N ILE A 27 -7.91 -3.33 -19.02
CA ILE A 27 -8.08 -3.68 -17.62
C ILE A 27 -9.44 -4.34 -17.39
N CYS A 28 -9.41 -5.53 -16.81
CA CYS A 28 -10.61 -6.18 -16.29
C CYS A 28 -10.59 -6.10 -14.76
N PHE A 29 -11.44 -5.25 -14.21
CA PHE A 29 -11.64 -5.17 -12.74
C PHE A 29 -12.52 -6.33 -12.27
N LEU A 30 -12.14 -6.92 -11.14
CA LEU A 30 -12.93 -7.93 -10.44
C LEU A 30 -13.36 -7.38 -9.09
N ASP A 31 -14.65 -7.22 -8.86
CA ASP A 31 -15.19 -6.66 -7.62
C ASP A 31 -16.49 -7.37 -7.22
N VAL A 32 -16.96 -7.19 -6.00
CA VAL A 32 -18.24 -7.69 -5.51
C VAL A 32 -19.34 -6.62 -5.55
N ASN A 33 -18.96 -5.36 -5.70
CA ASN A 33 -19.89 -4.22 -5.73
C ASN A 33 -20.53 -4.08 -7.12
N GLN A 34 -21.76 -4.57 -7.25
CA GLN A 34 -22.48 -4.58 -8.52
C GLN A 34 -22.67 -3.17 -9.11
N THR A 35 -22.90 -2.16 -8.29
CA THR A 35 -23.06 -0.78 -8.76
C THR A 35 -21.78 -0.27 -9.45
N VAL A 36 -20.61 -0.53 -8.86
CA VAL A 36 -19.33 -0.15 -9.45
C VAL A 36 -19.07 -0.93 -10.75
N ILE A 37 -19.41 -2.22 -10.77
CA ILE A 37 -19.28 -3.07 -11.95
C ILE A 37 -20.15 -2.54 -13.11
N ASP A 38 -21.41 -2.23 -12.81
CA ASP A 38 -22.35 -1.72 -13.81
C ASP A 38 -21.91 -0.36 -14.33
N ASP A 39 -21.47 0.54 -13.44
CA ASP A 39 -20.95 1.85 -13.85
C ASP A 39 -19.70 1.73 -14.74
N ILE A 40 -18.75 0.85 -14.41
CA ILE A 40 -17.56 0.59 -15.24
C ILE A 40 -17.97 0.07 -16.62
N ASN A 41 -18.86 -0.91 -16.68
CA ASN A 41 -19.27 -1.53 -17.96
C ASN A 41 -20.14 -0.60 -18.81
N ASN A 42 -20.96 0.26 -18.19
CA ASN A 42 -21.81 1.20 -18.89
C ASN A 42 -21.03 2.41 -19.42
N LEU A 43 -20.08 2.92 -18.65
CA LEU A 43 -19.29 4.11 -19.01
C LEU A 43 -18.08 3.75 -19.88
N GLY A 44 -17.49 2.56 -19.69
CA GLY A 44 -16.28 2.10 -20.39
C GLY A 44 -15.03 2.92 -20.04
N LYS A 45 -15.15 3.90 -19.14
CA LYS A 45 -14.07 4.79 -18.72
C LYS A 45 -14.34 5.43 -17.36
N TYR A 46 -13.29 5.97 -16.75
CA TYR A 46 -13.40 6.82 -15.56
C TYR A 46 -12.30 7.88 -15.54
N ARG A 47 -12.46 8.88 -14.67
CA ARG A 47 -11.46 9.92 -14.50
C ARG A 47 -10.75 9.83 -13.16
N ILE A 48 -9.48 10.23 -13.18
CA ILE A 48 -8.67 10.43 -11.99
C ILE A 48 -8.34 11.92 -11.93
N LYS A 49 -8.58 12.55 -10.78
CA LYS A 49 -8.19 13.93 -10.52
C LYS A 49 -6.95 13.93 -9.63
N LEU A 50 -5.83 14.36 -10.18
CA LEU A 50 -4.62 14.63 -9.41
C LEU A 50 -4.83 15.96 -8.68
N VAL A 51 -4.91 15.89 -7.35
CA VAL A 51 -5.18 17.07 -6.53
C VAL A 51 -3.94 17.95 -6.36
N GLY A 52 -4.11 19.25 -6.39
CA GLY A 52 -3.03 20.25 -6.27
C GLY A 52 -3.53 21.66 -6.56
N ASP A 53 -2.62 22.66 -6.58
CA ASP A 53 -2.96 24.04 -6.92
C ASP A 53 -3.55 24.16 -8.33
N THR A 54 -3.07 23.34 -9.26
CA THR A 54 -3.63 23.19 -10.60
C THR A 54 -3.97 21.71 -10.79
N PRO A 55 -5.23 21.31 -10.53
CA PRO A 55 -5.65 19.93 -10.70
C PRO A 55 -5.49 19.44 -12.13
N LYS A 56 -5.01 18.22 -12.30
CA LYS A 56 -4.91 17.53 -13.59
C LYS A 56 -5.92 16.39 -13.64
N PHE A 57 -6.46 16.10 -14.81
CA PHE A 57 -7.35 14.96 -15.02
C PHE A 57 -6.70 13.94 -15.95
N ILE A 58 -6.83 12.69 -15.58
CA ILE A 58 -6.42 11.53 -16.39
C ILE A 58 -7.69 10.75 -16.69
N GLU A 59 -7.97 10.51 -17.96
CA GLU A 59 -9.05 9.64 -18.38
C GLU A 59 -8.48 8.24 -18.61
N VAL A 60 -9.09 7.24 -17.96
CA VAL A 60 -8.72 5.82 -18.08
C VAL A 60 -9.83 5.12 -18.85
N GLU A 61 -9.47 4.53 -19.97
CA GLU A 61 -10.35 3.84 -20.92
C GLU A 61 -9.95 2.37 -21.09
N ASN A 62 -10.61 1.65 -21.99
CA ASN A 62 -10.36 0.23 -22.24
C ASN A 62 -10.48 -0.61 -20.97
N ILE A 63 -11.54 -0.37 -20.22
CA ILE A 63 -11.85 -1.03 -18.97
C ILE A 63 -13.11 -1.87 -19.08
N SER A 64 -13.15 -2.93 -18.31
CA SER A 64 -14.34 -3.76 -18.08
C SER A 64 -14.36 -4.21 -16.63
N ALA A 65 -15.50 -4.69 -16.15
CA ALA A 65 -15.60 -5.27 -14.83
C ALA A 65 -16.43 -6.55 -14.82
N VAL A 66 -16.07 -7.48 -13.94
CA VAL A 66 -16.77 -8.75 -13.73
C VAL A 66 -17.04 -8.89 -12.22
N ASN A 67 -18.23 -9.42 -11.89
CA ASN A 67 -18.54 -9.74 -10.51
C ASN A 67 -17.68 -10.92 -10.06
N SER A 68 -16.92 -10.73 -8.97
CA SER A 68 -16.03 -11.76 -8.40
C SER A 68 -16.77 -13.01 -7.94
N ASN A 69 -18.08 -12.96 -7.75
CA ASN A 69 -18.92 -14.12 -7.45
C ASN A 69 -19.23 -14.97 -8.68
N ASP A 70 -19.04 -14.46 -9.90
CA ASP A 70 -19.14 -15.26 -11.14
C ASP A 70 -17.80 -15.98 -11.39
N ILE A 71 -17.65 -17.10 -10.70
CA ILE A 71 -16.41 -17.89 -10.70
C ILE A 71 -15.97 -18.29 -12.10
N ASP A 72 -16.89 -18.62 -12.99
CA ASP A 72 -16.56 -19.11 -14.33
C ASP A 72 -16.05 -17.97 -15.23
N LEU A 73 -16.63 -16.77 -15.13
CA LEU A 73 -16.10 -15.59 -15.83
C LEU A 73 -14.75 -15.16 -15.25
N VAL A 74 -14.58 -15.15 -13.92
CA VAL A 74 -13.30 -14.83 -13.28
C VAL A 74 -12.21 -15.80 -13.75
N VAL A 75 -12.47 -17.11 -13.75
CA VAL A 75 -11.52 -18.12 -14.24
C VAL A 75 -11.15 -17.88 -15.70
N LYS A 76 -12.13 -17.56 -16.58
CA LYS A 76 -11.85 -17.22 -17.98
C LYS A 76 -10.91 -16.02 -18.10
N LYS A 77 -11.11 -14.97 -17.28
CA LYS A 77 -10.24 -13.78 -17.28
C LYS A 77 -8.83 -14.11 -16.78
N ILE A 78 -8.69 -14.91 -15.71
CA ILE A 78 -7.37 -15.37 -15.21
C ILE A 78 -6.62 -16.18 -16.29
N VAL A 79 -7.30 -17.05 -17.04
CA VAL A 79 -6.68 -17.80 -18.14
C VAL A 79 -6.13 -16.89 -19.23
N GLN A 80 -6.77 -15.75 -19.50
CA GLN A 80 -6.41 -14.81 -20.55
C GLN A 80 -5.39 -13.75 -20.09
N ALA A 81 -5.25 -13.53 -18.76
CA ALA A 81 -4.46 -12.46 -18.19
C ALA A 81 -2.98 -12.50 -18.60
N ASP A 82 -2.39 -11.35 -18.90
CA ASP A 82 -0.94 -11.15 -19.03
C ASP A 82 -0.31 -10.79 -17.68
N ILE A 83 -1.09 -10.18 -16.78
CA ILE A 83 -0.72 -9.89 -15.40
C ILE A 83 -1.96 -9.91 -14.51
N ILE A 84 -1.79 -10.30 -13.25
CA ILE A 84 -2.82 -10.18 -12.21
C ILE A 84 -2.30 -9.28 -11.10
N THR A 85 -3.14 -8.35 -10.64
CA THR A 85 -2.84 -7.47 -9.51
C THR A 85 -4.02 -7.41 -8.55
N THR A 86 -3.77 -7.07 -7.26
CA THR A 86 -4.85 -6.93 -6.25
C THR A 86 -4.73 -5.62 -5.48
N ALA A 87 -5.85 -5.04 -5.08
CA ALA A 87 -5.94 -3.93 -4.13
C ALA A 87 -7.28 -3.98 -3.38
N LEU A 88 -7.46 -5.00 -2.55
CA LEU A 88 -8.72 -5.34 -1.84
C LEU A 88 -8.63 -5.13 -0.32
N GLY A 89 -7.40 -5.00 0.19
CA GLY A 89 -7.08 -5.12 1.61
C GLY A 89 -6.60 -6.54 1.97
N ALA A 90 -5.53 -6.59 2.78
CA ALA A 90 -4.81 -7.83 3.10
C ALA A 90 -5.71 -8.96 3.65
N ASN A 91 -6.76 -8.62 4.42
CA ASN A 91 -7.68 -9.58 5.01
C ASN A 91 -8.58 -10.29 3.97
N ILE A 92 -8.70 -9.72 2.77
CA ILE A 92 -9.54 -10.23 1.68
C ILE A 92 -8.80 -11.26 0.82
N LEU A 93 -7.48 -11.29 0.82
CA LEU A 93 -6.68 -12.20 0.00
C LEU A 93 -7.10 -13.67 0.15
N LYS A 94 -7.49 -14.10 1.35
CA LYS A 94 -7.97 -15.47 1.62
C LYS A 94 -9.24 -15.84 0.85
N TYR A 95 -10.08 -14.86 0.51
CA TYR A 95 -11.34 -15.11 -0.20
C TYR A 95 -11.16 -15.22 -1.72
N ILE A 96 -10.13 -14.58 -2.27
CA ILE A 96 -9.84 -14.66 -3.71
C ILE A 96 -8.87 -15.80 -4.05
N ALA A 97 -8.13 -16.35 -3.08
CA ALA A 97 -7.18 -17.43 -3.30
C ALA A 97 -7.81 -18.68 -3.96
N PRO A 98 -9.01 -19.16 -3.58
CA PRO A 98 -9.63 -20.32 -4.22
C PRO A 98 -9.92 -20.12 -5.71
N VAL A 99 -10.42 -18.94 -6.11
CA VAL A 99 -10.73 -18.67 -7.53
C VAL A 99 -9.45 -18.46 -8.33
N ILE A 100 -8.41 -17.86 -7.75
CA ILE A 100 -7.10 -17.76 -8.38
C ILE A 100 -6.53 -19.17 -8.60
N ALA A 101 -6.61 -20.06 -7.59
CA ALA A 101 -6.16 -21.45 -7.71
C ALA A 101 -6.88 -22.17 -8.88
N LYS A 102 -8.22 -22.07 -8.96
CA LYS A 102 -9.00 -22.64 -10.07
C LYS A 102 -8.53 -22.07 -11.42
N GLY A 103 -8.34 -20.74 -11.49
CA GLY A 103 -7.94 -20.05 -12.72
C GLY A 103 -6.54 -20.41 -13.22
N ILE A 104 -5.53 -20.48 -12.32
CA ILE A 104 -4.17 -20.88 -12.73
C ILE A 104 -4.07 -22.35 -13.09
N ASN A 105 -4.88 -23.22 -12.47
CA ASN A 105 -4.97 -24.62 -12.89
C ASN A 105 -5.49 -24.75 -14.32
N GLU A 106 -6.59 -24.08 -14.64
CA GLU A 106 -7.16 -24.04 -16.00
C GLU A 106 -6.17 -23.43 -17.01
N ARG A 107 -5.47 -22.35 -16.60
CA ARG A 107 -4.48 -21.68 -17.45
C ARG A 107 -3.37 -22.63 -17.89
N ILE A 108 -2.78 -23.40 -16.98
CA ILE A 108 -1.69 -24.32 -17.29
C ILE A 108 -2.13 -25.41 -18.28
N ILE A 109 -3.39 -25.85 -18.19
CA ILE A 109 -3.95 -26.79 -19.15
C ILE A 109 -4.04 -26.17 -20.54
N LYS A 110 -4.43 -24.88 -20.61
CA LYS A 110 -4.74 -24.20 -21.88
C LYS A 110 -3.55 -23.55 -22.56
N ASN A 111 -2.61 -22.93 -21.84
CA ASN A 111 -1.59 -22.13 -22.52
C ASN A 111 -0.19 -22.10 -21.91
N LYS A 112 0.07 -22.51 -20.71
CA LYS A 112 1.40 -22.50 -20.03
C LYS A 112 2.23 -21.21 -20.19
N LYS A 113 1.59 -20.05 -20.46
CA LYS A 113 2.30 -18.77 -20.54
C LYS A 113 2.66 -18.28 -19.14
N PRO A 114 3.83 -17.67 -18.93
CA PRO A 114 4.17 -17.04 -17.68
C PRO A 114 3.11 -16.06 -17.19
N LEU A 115 2.86 -16.04 -15.87
CA LEU A 115 1.93 -15.12 -15.24
C LEU A 115 2.49 -14.66 -13.91
N ASN A 116 2.61 -13.36 -13.74
CA ASN A 116 2.96 -12.74 -12.46
C ASN A 116 1.70 -12.24 -11.76
N ILE A 117 1.52 -12.60 -10.49
CA ILE A 117 0.40 -12.24 -9.64
C ILE A 117 0.94 -11.36 -8.51
N ILE A 118 0.60 -10.07 -8.51
CA ILE A 118 1.21 -9.06 -7.63
C ILE A 118 0.15 -8.49 -6.71
N ALA A 119 0.26 -8.76 -5.41
CA ALA A 119 -0.62 -8.17 -4.42
C ALA A 119 -0.10 -6.77 -4.03
N CYS A 120 -0.88 -5.74 -4.39
CA CYS A 120 -0.60 -4.33 -4.13
C CYS A 120 -1.30 -3.86 -2.83
N GLU A 121 -1.06 -4.60 -1.75
CA GLU A 121 -1.70 -4.36 -0.47
C GLU A 121 -0.77 -3.58 0.48
N ASN A 122 -1.34 -2.85 1.43
CA ASN A 122 -0.57 -2.21 2.49
C ASN A 122 -0.16 -3.24 3.56
N MET A 123 0.60 -4.25 3.13
CA MET A 123 1.06 -5.38 3.95
C MET A 123 2.42 -5.84 3.44
N ILE A 124 3.34 -6.14 4.35
CA ILE A 124 4.64 -6.76 4.02
C ILE A 124 4.40 -8.19 3.56
N GLY A 125 4.98 -8.57 2.41
CA GLY A 125 4.89 -9.93 1.90
C GLY A 125 3.49 -10.33 1.42
N ALA A 126 2.68 -9.38 0.95
CA ALA A 126 1.30 -9.64 0.54
C ALA A 126 1.19 -10.68 -0.57
N SER A 127 2.07 -10.63 -1.57
CA SER A 127 2.08 -11.62 -2.66
C SER A 127 2.52 -13.00 -2.17
N SER A 128 3.51 -13.08 -1.29
CA SER A 128 3.92 -14.35 -0.66
C SER A 128 2.79 -14.95 0.19
N LYS A 129 2.01 -14.09 0.88
CA LYS A 129 0.84 -14.54 1.62
C LYS A 129 -0.25 -15.06 0.69
N LEU A 130 -0.48 -14.39 -0.43
CA LEU A 130 -1.42 -14.86 -1.46
C LEU A 130 -0.95 -16.18 -2.08
N GLU A 131 0.34 -16.31 -2.39
CA GLU A 131 0.96 -17.56 -2.87
C GLU A 131 0.68 -18.73 -1.93
N GLU A 132 0.97 -18.55 -0.62
CA GLU A 132 0.68 -19.55 0.42
C GLU A 132 -0.79 -19.98 0.40
N LEU A 133 -1.71 -19.00 0.34
CA LEU A 133 -3.14 -19.26 0.33
C LEU A 133 -3.61 -19.99 -0.94
N VAL A 134 -3.08 -19.62 -2.10
CA VAL A 134 -3.38 -20.24 -3.38
C VAL A 134 -2.85 -21.68 -3.43
N TYR A 135 -1.61 -21.89 -2.99
CA TYR A 135 -0.98 -23.22 -3.07
C TYR A 135 -1.56 -24.24 -2.08
N LYS A 136 -2.30 -23.84 -1.05
CA LYS A 136 -3.09 -24.75 -0.20
C LYS A 136 -4.12 -25.59 -0.95
N HIS A 137 -4.46 -25.19 -2.18
CA HIS A 137 -5.42 -25.90 -3.03
C HIS A 137 -4.77 -26.97 -3.93
N PHE A 138 -3.47 -27.22 -3.81
CA PHE A 138 -2.70 -28.11 -4.68
C PHE A 138 -1.80 -29.05 -3.87
N ASP A 139 -1.50 -30.22 -4.44
CA ASP A 139 -0.44 -31.08 -3.94
C ASP A 139 0.97 -30.56 -4.34
N GLU A 140 2.00 -31.14 -3.74
CA GLU A 140 3.38 -30.72 -3.96
C GLU A 140 3.86 -30.88 -5.41
N LEU A 141 3.39 -31.91 -6.13
CA LEU A 141 3.78 -32.15 -7.51
C LEU A 141 3.20 -31.08 -8.40
N LYS A 142 1.93 -30.73 -8.15
CA LYS A 142 1.25 -29.66 -8.90
C LYS A 142 1.87 -28.30 -8.62
N ILE A 143 2.24 -28.00 -7.37
CA ILE A 143 2.96 -26.76 -7.00
C ILE A 143 4.28 -26.65 -7.77
N LYS A 144 5.07 -27.74 -7.88
CA LYS A 144 6.31 -27.74 -8.66
C LYS A 144 6.08 -27.48 -10.14
N GLU A 145 4.97 -27.95 -10.71
CA GLU A 145 4.58 -27.63 -12.08
C GLU A 145 4.18 -26.15 -12.21
N LEU A 146 3.32 -25.67 -11.31
CA LEU A 146 2.81 -24.29 -11.30
C LEU A 146 3.93 -23.26 -11.23
N LYS A 147 4.91 -23.45 -10.35
CA LYS A 147 6.06 -22.55 -10.16
C LYS A 147 6.94 -22.35 -11.41
N LYS A 148 6.78 -23.16 -12.43
CA LYS A 148 7.45 -22.96 -13.73
C LYS A 148 6.79 -21.85 -14.57
N TYR A 149 5.54 -21.51 -14.26
CA TYR A 149 4.72 -20.61 -15.10
C TYR A 149 4.03 -19.52 -14.30
N ILE A 150 3.90 -19.69 -12.98
CA ILE A 150 3.19 -18.75 -12.10
C ILE A 150 4.14 -18.27 -11.03
N SER A 151 4.20 -16.96 -10.82
CA SER A 151 4.98 -16.34 -9.74
C SER A 151 4.15 -15.30 -9.00
N PHE A 152 4.55 -15.04 -7.75
CA PHE A 152 3.92 -14.08 -6.86
C PHE A 152 4.95 -13.05 -6.37
N PRO A 153 5.44 -12.16 -7.23
CA PRO A 153 6.43 -11.16 -6.84
C PRO A 153 5.86 -10.23 -5.78
N ASN A 154 6.58 -10.03 -4.68
CA ASN A 154 6.18 -9.05 -3.68
C ASN A 154 6.35 -7.63 -4.21
N SER A 155 5.58 -6.71 -3.64
CA SER A 155 5.67 -5.30 -3.99
C SER A 155 5.54 -4.39 -2.77
N ALA A 156 6.08 -3.18 -2.88
CA ALA A 156 5.82 -2.07 -1.99
C ALA A 156 5.10 -0.98 -2.78
N VAL A 157 3.97 -0.52 -2.27
CA VAL A 157 3.12 0.48 -2.93
C VAL A 157 2.93 1.68 -2.01
N ASP A 158 3.00 2.89 -2.55
CA ASP A 158 2.74 4.13 -1.83
C ASP A 158 2.05 5.16 -2.72
N ARG A 159 0.85 5.53 -2.37
CA ARG A 159 0.07 6.65 -2.91
C ARG A 159 -1.01 7.02 -1.91
N ILE A 160 -1.19 8.31 -1.65
CA ILE A 160 -2.30 8.78 -0.84
C ILE A 160 -3.53 8.97 -1.74
N VAL A 161 -4.56 8.20 -1.45
CA VAL A 161 -5.89 8.35 -2.03
C VAL A 161 -6.82 8.77 -0.90
N PRO A 162 -7.25 10.04 -0.84
CA PRO A 162 -8.10 10.54 0.23
C PRO A 162 -9.47 9.87 0.22
N ILE A 163 -10.26 10.12 1.26
CA ILE A 163 -11.67 9.70 1.29
C ILE A 163 -12.40 10.41 0.15
N GLN A 164 -13.12 9.64 -0.64
CA GLN A 164 -13.86 10.14 -1.79
C GLN A 164 -15.24 10.65 -1.36
N ASN A 165 -15.61 11.81 -1.84
CA ASN A 165 -16.94 12.38 -1.69
C ASN A 165 -17.35 13.07 -3.01
N ASN A 166 -17.33 12.31 -4.11
CA ASN A 166 -17.51 12.81 -5.46
C ASN A 166 -18.94 12.55 -5.94
N GLU A 167 -19.59 13.54 -6.54
CA GLU A 167 -20.87 13.38 -7.23
C GLU A 167 -20.70 12.63 -8.57
N GLU A 168 -19.54 12.80 -9.21
CA GLU A 168 -19.22 12.10 -10.44
C GLU A 168 -18.92 10.63 -10.16
N LYS A 169 -19.65 9.76 -10.86
CA LYS A 169 -19.45 8.32 -10.78
C LYS A 169 -18.03 7.92 -11.17
N LEU A 170 -17.48 7.00 -10.43
CA LEU A 170 -16.14 6.43 -10.64
C LEU A 170 -14.96 7.42 -10.55
N LEU A 171 -15.18 8.76 -10.40
CA LEU A 171 -14.10 9.70 -10.20
C LEU A 171 -13.29 9.32 -8.96
N VAL A 172 -11.96 9.33 -9.10
CA VAL A 172 -11.04 9.14 -7.97
C VAL A 172 -10.13 10.34 -7.85
N GLU A 173 -10.15 11.02 -6.70
CA GLU A 173 -9.16 12.03 -6.36
C GLU A 173 -7.95 11.37 -5.72
N THR A 174 -6.74 11.75 -6.13
CA THR A 174 -5.49 11.22 -5.59
C THR A 174 -4.35 12.23 -5.72
N GLU A 175 -3.28 12.04 -4.97
CA GLU A 175 -2.05 12.81 -5.16
C GLU A 175 -1.35 12.45 -6.48
N GLU A 176 -0.48 13.35 -6.96
CA GLU A 176 0.34 13.09 -8.14
C GLU A 176 1.47 12.08 -7.85
N PHE A 177 1.99 12.08 -6.63
CA PHE A 177 3.04 11.15 -6.22
C PHE A 177 2.53 9.73 -6.13
N PHE A 178 3.36 8.80 -6.59
CA PHE A 178 3.21 7.37 -6.33
C PHE A 178 4.58 6.70 -6.30
N GLU A 179 4.62 5.52 -5.69
CA GLU A 179 5.75 4.63 -5.70
C GLU A 179 5.24 3.18 -5.78
N TRP A 180 5.76 2.43 -6.72
CA TRP A 180 5.46 1.00 -6.86
C TRP A 180 6.74 0.26 -7.18
N ASP A 181 7.33 -0.33 -6.13
CA ASP A 181 8.53 -1.14 -6.23
C ASP A 181 8.14 -2.62 -6.23
N ILE A 182 8.68 -3.40 -7.17
CA ILE A 182 8.40 -4.83 -7.33
C ILE A 182 9.69 -5.61 -7.21
N ASP A 183 9.64 -6.74 -6.51
CA ASP A 183 10.74 -7.70 -6.45
C ASP A 183 11.03 -8.28 -7.85
N GLY A 184 12.07 -7.75 -8.48
CA GLY A 184 12.48 -8.12 -9.83
C GLY A 184 13.10 -9.52 -9.92
N SER A 185 13.58 -10.08 -8.79
CA SER A 185 14.19 -11.41 -8.73
C SER A 185 13.16 -12.55 -8.81
N ASN A 186 11.92 -12.26 -8.45
CA ASN A 186 10.81 -13.20 -8.46
C ASN A 186 9.89 -13.08 -9.68
N ILE A 187 10.21 -12.23 -10.65
CA ILE A 187 9.47 -12.16 -11.90
C ILE A 187 9.75 -13.39 -12.77
N ILE A 188 8.69 -14.00 -13.28
CA ILE A 188 8.79 -15.08 -14.26
C ILE A 188 8.52 -14.56 -15.67
N GLY A 189 9.31 -15.05 -16.64
CA GLY A 189 9.27 -14.54 -18.02
C GLY A 189 9.95 -13.16 -18.15
N SER A 190 9.48 -12.35 -19.09
CA SER A 190 9.96 -10.97 -19.23
C SER A 190 9.37 -10.07 -18.15
N LYS A 191 10.15 -9.11 -17.63
CA LYS A 191 9.64 -8.09 -16.72
C LYS A 191 8.52 -7.29 -17.42
N PRO A 192 7.29 -7.23 -16.86
CA PRO A 192 6.24 -6.40 -17.42
C PRO A 192 6.69 -4.95 -17.52
N ASN A 193 6.46 -4.32 -18.66
CA ASN A 193 6.78 -2.90 -18.82
C ASN A 193 5.60 -2.07 -18.27
N ILE A 194 5.68 -1.70 -17.00
CA ILE A 194 4.64 -0.90 -16.34
C ILE A 194 5.21 0.48 -16.03
N CYS A 195 4.52 1.52 -16.51
CA CYS A 195 4.91 2.91 -16.32
C CYS A 195 5.07 3.24 -14.82
N GLY A 196 6.19 3.84 -14.45
CA GLY A 196 6.47 4.25 -13.07
C GLY A 196 6.77 3.13 -12.07
N VAL A 197 6.80 1.86 -12.50
CA VAL A 197 7.24 0.75 -11.65
C VAL A 197 8.77 0.66 -11.62
N THR A 198 9.31 0.44 -10.42
CA THR A 198 10.72 0.12 -10.22
C THR A 198 10.87 -1.37 -9.88
N TYR A 199 11.60 -2.11 -10.71
CA TYR A 199 11.99 -3.49 -10.41
C TYR A 199 13.30 -3.49 -9.63
N VAL A 200 13.26 -3.99 -8.40
CA VAL A 200 14.38 -3.96 -7.46
C VAL A 200 14.85 -5.37 -7.12
N ASP A 201 16.14 -5.54 -6.84
CA ASP A 201 16.71 -6.83 -6.44
C ASP A 201 16.61 -7.04 -4.92
N ASN A 202 16.49 -5.96 -4.14
CA ASN A 202 16.31 -5.99 -2.69
C ASN A 202 15.06 -5.19 -2.29
N LEU A 203 13.90 -5.80 -2.39
CA LEU A 203 12.63 -5.16 -2.03
C LEU A 203 12.55 -4.79 -0.54
N GLN A 204 13.25 -5.54 0.35
CA GLN A 204 13.24 -5.27 1.79
C GLN A 204 13.73 -3.85 2.11
N ALA A 205 14.74 -3.37 1.38
CA ALA A 205 15.25 -2.01 1.54
C ALA A 205 14.16 -0.94 1.27
N TYR A 206 13.33 -1.16 0.27
CA TYR A 206 12.23 -0.26 -0.12
C TYR A 206 11.04 -0.36 0.81
N ILE A 207 10.72 -1.56 1.30
CA ILE A 207 9.71 -1.78 2.34
C ILE A 207 10.09 -1.03 3.62
N GLU A 208 11.32 -1.19 4.11
CA GLU A 208 11.78 -0.48 5.31
C GLU A 208 11.89 1.03 5.05
N ARG A 209 12.32 1.45 3.87
CA ARG A 209 12.31 2.88 3.50
C ARG A 209 10.89 3.47 3.61
N LYS A 210 9.88 2.80 3.03
CA LYS A 210 8.48 3.22 3.17
C LYS A 210 8.04 3.21 4.64
N LEU A 211 8.32 2.13 5.36
CA LEU A 211 7.87 1.96 6.74
C LEU A 211 8.48 3.00 7.68
N PHE A 212 9.79 3.26 7.57
CA PHE A 212 10.54 4.12 8.49
C PHE A 212 10.58 5.59 8.05
N ALA A 213 10.47 5.89 6.75
CA ALA A 213 10.41 7.26 6.26
C ALA A 213 8.98 7.77 6.09
N VAL A 214 8.13 7.07 5.32
CA VAL A 214 6.76 7.54 5.04
C VAL A 214 5.83 7.28 6.22
N ASN A 215 5.70 6.00 6.62
CA ASN A 215 4.71 5.61 7.62
C ASN A 215 5.08 6.11 9.03
N ALA A 216 6.38 6.14 9.39
CA ALA A 216 6.84 6.71 10.65
C ALA A 216 6.59 8.22 10.71
N THR A 217 6.91 8.95 9.64
CA THR A 217 6.66 10.41 9.56
C THR A 217 5.17 10.72 9.68
N HIS A 218 4.32 9.99 8.96
CA HIS A 218 2.86 10.18 9.02
C HIS A 218 2.31 9.91 10.42
N ALA A 219 2.74 8.81 11.07
CA ALA A 219 2.35 8.49 12.44
C ALA A 219 2.86 9.54 13.44
N SER A 220 4.10 10.04 13.27
CA SER A 220 4.67 11.08 14.11
C SER A 220 3.86 12.37 14.05
N ILE A 221 3.50 12.82 12.84
CA ILE A 221 2.65 14.00 12.66
C ILE A 221 1.30 13.79 13.35
N ALA A 222 0.71 12.59 13.24
CA ALA A 222 -0.59 12.30 13.81
C ALA A 222 -0.57 12.25 15.35
N TYR A 223 0.37 11.54 15.97
CA TYR A 223 0.43 11.44 17.42
C TYR A 223 0.84 12.75 18.09
N LEU A 224 1.81 13.47 17.52
CA LEU A 224 2.15 14.82 17.98
C LEU A 224 0.98 15.79 17.75
N GLY A 225 0.34 15.73 16.56
CA GLY A 225 -0.84 16.54 16.26
C GLY A 225 -1.97 16.32 17.25
N TYR A 226 -2.23 15.06 17.64
CA TYR A 226 -3.19 14.72 18.68
C TYR A 226 -2.84 15.38 20.02
N MET A 227 -1.59 15.25 20.48
CA MET A 227 -1.12 15.85 21.72
C MET A 227 -1.21 17.38 21.74
N TYR A 228 -1.07 18.03 20.58
CA TYR A 228 -1.18 19.47 20.40
C TYR A 228 -2.59 19.94 19.99
N GLY A 229 -3.60 19.05 20.06
CA GLY A 229 -5.00 19.37 19.80
C GLY A 229 -5.33 19.73 18.33
N LYS A 230 -4.51 19.29 17.38
CA LYS A 230 -4.77 19.51 15.95
C LYS A 230 -5.83 18.51 15.45
N LYS A 231 -6.61 18.90 14.43
CA LYS A 231 -7.66 18.06 13.85
C LYS A 231 -7.17 17.33 12.60
N THR A 232 -6.32 17.96 11.80
CA THR A 232 -5.85 17.43 10.53
C THR A 232 -4.32 17.34 10.48
N VAL A 233 -3.82 16.45 9.63
CA VAL A 233 -2.38 16.33 9.33
C VAL A 233 -1.85 17.67 8.80
N TYR A 234 -2.60 18.33 7.93
CA TYR A 234 -2.24 19.66 7.42
C TYR A 234 -2.03 20.66 8.56
N GLU A 235 -2.99 20.81 9.49
CA GLU A 235 -2.85 21.71 10.65
C GLU A 235 -1.62 21.38 11.48
N ALA A 236 -1.35 20.10 11.72
CA ALA A 236 -0.19 19.64 12.48
C ALA A 236 1.12 20.02 11.77
N THR A 237 1.18 19.95 10.45
CA THR A 237 2.38 20.33 9.69
C THR A 237 2.64 21.85 9.65
N GLN A 238 1.65 22.68 9.97
CA GLN A 238 1.83 24.14 10.11
C GLN A 238 2.44 24.53 11.47
N ASP A 239 2.47 23.62 12.45
CA ASP A 239 3.02 23.87 13.79
C ASP A 239 4.52 23.61 13.81
N LYS A 240 5.31 24.66 14.10
CA LYS A 240 6.77 24.60 14.10
C LYS A 240 7.33 23.61 15.12
N LYS A 241 6.70 23.47 16.30
CA LYS A 241 7.17 22.55 17.35
C LYS A 241 6.97 21.09 16.94
N ILE A 242 5.82 20.78 16.35
CA ILE A 242 5.54 19.44 15.79
C ILE A 242 6.56 19.12 14.70
N MET A 243 6.76 20.03 13.75
CA MET A 243 7.65 19.79 12.62
C MET A 243 9.12 19.74 12.99
N GLU A 244 9.54 20.37 14.09
CA GLU A 244 10.88 20.20 14.63
C GLU A 244 11.12 18.74 15.06
N ILE A 245 10.23 18.16 15.85
CA ILE A 245 10.33 16.76 16.28
C ILE A 245 10.23 15.82 15.09
N VAL A 246 9.29 16.05 14.16
CA VAL A 246 9.13 15.23 12.94
C VAL A 246 10.41 15.21 12.10
N ARG A 247 11.09 16.37 11.94
CA ARG A 247 12.36 16.41 11.23
C ARG A 247 13.48 15.66 11.98
N GLN A 248 13.47 15.64 13.31
CA GLN A 248 14.41 14.80 14.06
C GLN A 248 14.12 13.31 13.85
N VAL A 249 12.85 12.89 13.89
CA VAL A 249 12.47 11.51 13.54
C VAL A 249 12.98 11.12 12.15
N THR A 250 12.77 11.98 11.13
CA THR A 250 13.26 11.68 9.78
C THR A 250 14.79 11.63 9.71
N LYS A 251 15.52 12.42 10.50
CA LYS A 251 16.98 12.31 10.59
C LYS A 251 17.43 11.00 11.23
N GLU A 252 16.79 10.58 12.32
CA GLU A 252 17.08 9.30 12.99
C GLU A 252 16.88 8.13 12.02
N THR A 253 15.70 8.03 11.39
CA THR A 253 15.39 6.95 10.44
C THR A 253 16.26 6.99 9.18
N SER A 254 16.61 8.20 8.68
CA SER A 254 17.51 8.35 7.54
C SER A 254 18.91 7.83 7.83
N LYS A 255 19.48 8.14 9.02
CA LYS A 255 20.80 7.61 9.42
C LYS A 255 20.81 6.08 9.39
N LEU A 256 19.75 5.47 9.90
CA LEU A 256 19.59 4.01 9.89
C LEU A 256 19.52 3.46 8.47
N LEU A 257 18.62 3.98 7.64
CA LEU A 257 18.36 3.48 6.28
C LEU A 257 19.57 3.64 5.36
N VAL A 258 20.22 4.80 5.39
CA VAL A 258 21.43 5.06 4.60
C VAL A 258 22.56 4.12 5.01
N LYS A 259 22.79 3.94 6.34
CA LYS A 259 23.82 3.03 6.84
C LYS A 259 23.54 1.58 6.47
N LYS A 260 22.29 1.13 6.62
CA LYS A 260 21.88 -0.29 6.44
C LYS A 260 21.85 -0.69 4.97
N TYR A 261 21.37 0.17 4.09
CA TYR A 261 21.08 -0.16 2.68
C TYR A 261 21.96 0.58 1.69
N SER A 262 22.91 1.40 2.16
CA SER A 262 23.80 2.20 1.30
C SER A 262 23.02 3.09 0.31
N PHE A 263 21.87 3.61 0.73
CA PHE A 263 21.14 4.58 -0.09
C PHE A 263 21.98 5.83 -0.30
N ASP A 264 21.92 6.38 -1.52
CA ASP A 264 22.50 7.67 -1.82
C ASP A 264 21.90 8.75 -0.91
N LEU A 265 22.77 9.46 -0.18
CA LEU A 265 22.34 10.40 0.86
C LEU A 265 21.54 11.57 0.28
N GLU A 266 21.94 12.13 -0.86
CA GLU A 266 21.26 13.27 -1.48
C GLU A 266 19.89 12.87 -2.01
N LYS A 267 19.80 11.73 -2.70
CA LYS A 267 18.53 11.18 -3.19
C LYS A 267 17.58 10.84 -2.04
N HIS A 268 18.11 10.26 -0.96
CA HIS A 268 17.30 9.95 0.22
C HIS A 268 16.79 11.22 0.91
N GLN A 269 17.62 12.27 1.02
CA GLN A 269 17.19 13.55 1.59
C GLN A 269 16.13 14.23 0.71
N ALA A 270 16.27 14.18 -0.61
CA ALA A 270 15.25 14.67 -1.54
C ALA A 270 13.93 13.91 -1.37
N TYR A 271 13.99 12.58 -1.16
CA TYR A 271 12.84 11.74 -0.87
C TYR A 271 12.13 12.16 0.43
N ILE A 272 12.87 12.36 1.53
CA ILE A 272 12.33 12.85 2.82
C ILE A 272 11.65 14.21 2.65
N ASN A 273 12.27 15.14 1.94
CA ASN A 273 11.69 16.46 1.70
C ASN A 273 10.38 16.36 0.94
N LYS A 274 10.31 15.46 -0.06
CA LYS A 274 9.09 15.18 -0.81
C LYS A 274 7.98 14.59 0.07
N ILE A 275 8.31 13.67 0.99
CA ILE A 275 7.35 13.12 1.96
C ILE A 275 6.77 14.22 2.86
N ILE A 276 7.63 15.08 3.41
CA ILE A 276 7.18 16.19 4.26
C ILE A 276 6.26 17.13 3.47
N GLN A 277 6.63 17.47 2.22
CA GLN A 277 5.82 18.30 1.34
C GLN A 277 4.44 17.67 1.06
N ARG A 278 4.38 16.35 0.81
CA ARG A 278 3.12 15.61 0.60
C ARG A 278 2.18 15.75 1.80
N PHE A 279 2.68 15.49 3.02
CA PHE A 279 1.87 15.61 4.24
C PHE A 279 1.48 17.06 4.58
N SER A 280 2.22 18.03 4.09
CA SER A 280 1.92 19.47 4.22
C SER A 280 0.95 19.99 3.15
N SER A 281 0.40 19.12 2.31
CA SER A 281 -0.55 19.50 1.28
C SER A 281 -1.95 19.69 1.87
N LYS A 282 -2.55 20.86 1.64
CA LYS A 282 -3.94 21.14 2.02
C LYS A 282 -4.97 20.32 1.21
N TYR A 283 -4.57 19.76 0.07
CA TYR A 283 -5.45 19.03 -0.85
C TYR A 283 -5.62 17.55 -0.50
N ILE A 284 -4.71 16.99 0.29
CA ILE A 284 -4.71 15.57 0.69
C ILE A 284 -4.63 15.41 2.20
N SER A 285 -5.17 16.39 2.93
CA SER A 285 -5.12 16.40 4.38
C SER A 285 -5.99 15.27 4.96
N ASP A 286 -5.39 14.51 5.86
CA ASP A 286 -6.02 13.45 6.61
C ASP A 286 -6.47 13.92 8.00
N ASP A 287 -7.52 13.29 8.54
CA ASP A 287 -7.94 13.44 9.92
C ASP A 287 -6.93 12.77 10.87
N ILE A 288 -6.55 13.49 11.94
CA ILE A 288 -5.57 13.01 12.93
C ILE A 288 -6.03 11.70 13.57
N LEU A 289 -7.32 11.58 13.96
CA LEU A 289 -7.81 10.37 14.62
C LEU A 289 -7.80 9.17 13.66
N ARG A 290 -8.05 9.42 12.37
CA ARG A 290 -7.95 8.38 11.34
C ARG A 290 -6.51 7.88 11.16
N VAL A 291 -5.55 8.78 11.11
CA VAL A 291 -4.13 8.43 10.93
C VAL A 291 -3.56 7.79 12.19
N ALA A 292 -3.92 8.28 13.39
CA ALA A 292 -3.45 7.76 14.67
C ALA A 292 -4.09 6.41 15.08
N ARG A 293 -5.17 5.99 14.42
CA ARG A 293 -5.89 4.73 14.74
C ARG A 293 -4.97 3.51 14.78
N SER A 294 -5.40 2.48 15.51
CA SER A 294 -4.68 1.23 15.70
C SER A 294 -3.27 1.45 16.29
N PRO A 295 -3.17 2.06 17.48
CA PRO A 295 -1.89 2.39 18.12
C PRO A 295 -1.07 1.12 18.47
N ILE A 296 -1.69 0.05 18.97
CA ILE A 296 -1.00 -1.20 19.32
C ILE A 296 -0.23 -1.74 18.11
N ARG A 297 -0.90 -1.82 16.96
CA ARG A 297 -0.24 -2.23 15.72
C ARG A 297 0.93 -1.30 15.37
N LYS A 298 0.76 0.03 15.47
CA LYS A 298 1.80 1.00 15.05
C LYS A 298 3.02 1.05 15.95
N ILE A 299 2.87 0.69 17.25
CA ILE A 299 3.97 0.49 18.19
C ILE A 299 4.40 -0.98 18.30
N GLY A 300 3.91 -1.85 17.42
CA GLY A 300 4.36 -3.24 17.36
C GLY A 300 5.86 -3.37 17.11
N GLU A 301 6.46 -4.49 17.52
CA GLU A 301 7.91 -4.71 17.49
C GLU A 301 8.55 -4.49 16.12
N ASN A 302 7.88 -4.92 15.04
CA ASN A 302 8.38 -4.84 13.65
C ASN A 302 7.75 -3.67 12.87
N GLU A 303 7.14 -2.72 13.59
CA GLU A 303 6.39 -1.62 12.99
C GLU A 303 7.17 -0.30 13.03
N ARG A 304 6.58 0.70 12.40
CA ARG A 304 7.14 2.01 11.99
C ARG A 304 7.78 2.87 13.07
N LEU A 305 7.48 2.62 14.35
CA LEU A 305 8.04 3.40 15.45
C LEU A 305 9.05 2.59 16.27
N ILE A 306 8.69 1.39 16.70
CA ILE A 306 9.55 0.55 17.53
C ILE A 306 10.68 -0.08 16.72
N ALA A 307 10.40 -0.62 15.52
CA ALA A 307 11.45 -1.29 14.74
C ALA A 307 12.65 -0.37 14.41
N PRO A 308 12.46 0.86 13.91
CA PRO A 308 13.60 1.75 13.67
C PRO A 308 14.26 2.21 14.98
N ALA A 309 13.52 2.39 16.08
CA ALA A 309 14.10 2.75 17.36
C ALA A 309 15.01 1.64 17.90
N LYS A 310 14.58 0.37 17.86
CA LYS A 310 15.42 -0.79 18.23
C LYS A 310 16.67 -0.89 17.38
N GLN A 311 16.53 -0.81 16.07
CA GLN A 311 17.68 -0.88 15.15
C GLN A 311 18.66 0.28 15.35
N LEU A 312 18.21 1.46 15.74
CA LEU A 312 19.09 2.59 16.10
C LEU A 312 19.88 2.27 17.37
N LEU A 313 19.23 1.77 18.42
CA LEU A 313 19.89 1.37 19.66
C LEU A 313 20.94 0.28 19.43
N GLU A 314 20.64 -0.73 18.62
CA GLU A 314 21.59 -1.78 18.19
C GLU A 314 22.82 -1.18 17.47
N ASN A 315 22.67 -0.02 16.85
CA ASN A 315 23.74 0.73 16.20
C ASN A 315 24.39 1.82 17.09
N ASN A 316 24.12 1.82 18.40
CA ASN A 316 24.57 2.81 19.38
C ASN A 316 24.13 4.24 19.04
N ILE A 317 22.94 4.42 18.49
CA ILE A 317 22.31 5.71 18.22
C ILE A 317 21.04 5.81 19.05
N GLU A 318 20.96 6.83 19.91
CA GLU A 318 19.78 7.07 20.71
C GLU A 318 18.61 7.60 19.86
N PRO A 319 17.43 6.94 19.85
CA PRO A 319 16.26 7.34 19.08
C PRO A 319 15.39 8.33 19.88
N VAL A 320 15.90 9.49 20.22
CA VAL A 320 15.25 10.47 21.12
C VAL A 320 13.90 10.95 20.57
N ALA A 321 13.87 11.32 19.29
CA ALA A 321 12.65 11.82 18.67
C ALA A 321 11.62 10.70 18.43
N LEU A 322 12.06 9.51 18.04
CA LEU A 322 11.17 8.35 17.93
C LEU A 322 10.58 7.96 19.29
N SER A 323 11.39 7.96 20.36
CA SER A 323 10.91 7.70 21.73
C SER A 323 9.87 8.72 22.18
N THR A 324 10.05 10.01 21.83
CA THR A 324 9.03 11.04 22.08
C THR A 324 7.71 10.72 21.37
N VAL A 325 7.77 10.30 20.11
CA VAL A 325 6.55 9.94 19.36
C VAL A 325 5.90 8.66 19.90
N ILE A 326 6.70 7.68 20.32
CA ILE A 326 6.20 6.46 20.97
C ILE A 326 5.45 6.83 22.26
N ALA A 327 6.00 7.70 23.08
CA ALA A 327 5.32 8.20 24.27
C ALA A 327 3.99 8.89 23.91
N CYS A 328 3.96 9.73 22.86
CA CYS A 328 2.71 10.33 22.39
C CYS A 328 1.69 9.27 21.93
N ALA A 329 2.14 8.19 21.27
CA ALA A 329 1.27 7.10 20.85
C ALA A 329 0.64 6.35 22.04
N LEU A 330 1.39 6.15 23.12
CA LEU A 330 0.89 5.55 24.37
C LEU A 330 -0.20 6.42 25.04
N HIS A 331 -0.18 7.73 24.83
CA HIS A 331 -1.21 8.65 25.34
C HIS A 331 -2.41 8.84 24.42
N PHE A 332 -2.43 8.20 23.23
CA PHE A 332 -3.55 8.33 22.29
C PHE A 332 -4.81 7.67 22.80
N LYS A 333 -5.92 8.43 22.84
CA LYS A 333 -7.25 7.99 23.28
C LYS A 333 -8.27 8.23 22.17
N ASN A 334 -9.05 7.20 21.86
CA ASN A 334 -10.16 7.31 20.93
C ASN A 334 -11.20 6.21 21.24
N ASP A 335 -12.37 6.63 21.70
CA ASP A 335 -13.45 5.67 22.07
C ASP A 335 -14.02 4.87 20.89
N LYS A 336 -13.75 5.28 19.67
CA LYS A 336 -14.17 4.56 18.46
C LYS A 336 -13.09 3.59 17.94
N ASP A 337 -11.92 3.55 18.57
CA ASP A 337 -10.80 2.70 18.17
C ASP A 337 -10.58 1.61 19.23
N VAL A 338 -10.82 0.35 18.85
CA VAL A 338 -10.70 -0.81 19.75
C VAL A 338 -9.30 -0.92 20.32
N GLU A 339 -8.25 -0.82 19.48
CA GLU A 339 -6.86 -0.91 19.93
C GLU A 339 -6.48 0.25 20.86
N ALA A 340 -7.01 1.45 20.63
CA ALA A 340 -6.76 2.58 21.53
C ALA A 340 -7.36 2.35 22.92
N LYS A 341 -8.56 1.74 23.00
CA LYS A 341 -9.16 1.34 24.28
C LYS A 341 -8.37 0.26 24.97
N GLU A 342 -8.04 -0.82 24.28
CA GLU A 342 -7.22 -1.92 24.80
C GLU A 342 -5.88 -1.41 25.34
N LEU A 343 -5.22 -0.51 24.62
CA LEU A 343 -3.97 0.10 25.05
C LEU A 343 -4.15 0.90 26.36
N GLN A 344 -5.20 1.72 26.47
CA GLN A 344 -5.46 2.52 27.66
C GLN A 344 -5.84 1.64 28.85
N ASP A 345 -6.65 0.59 28.65
CA ASP A 345 -7.01 -0.36 29.69
C ASP A 345 -5.75 -1.11 30.20
N PHE A 346 -4.87 -1.52 29.29
CA PHE A 346 -3.60 -2.16 29.65
C PHE A 346 -2.70 -1.21 30.48
N ILE A 347 -2.56 0.06 30.06
CA ILE A 347 -1.75 1.05 30.77
C ILE A 347 -2.33 1.35 32.16
N LEU A 348 -3.66 1.42 32.29
CA LEU A 348 -4.32 1.64 33.58
C LEU A 348 -4.08 0.50 34.57
N GLN A 349 -4.01 -0.75 34.08
CA GLN A 349 -3.83 -1.94 34.91
C GLN A 349 -2.35 -2.21 35.26
N ASN A 350 -1.41 -1.92 34.35
CA ASN A 350 -0.02 -2.35 34.46
C ASN A 350 0.99 -1.21 34.57
N GLY A 351 0.57 0.06 34.36
CA GLY A 351 1.49 1.19 34.22
C GLY A 351 2.07 1.29 32.80
N VAL A 352 3.00 2.22 32.63
CA VAL A 352 3.68 2.50 31.35
C VAL A 352 5.11 1.93 31.35
N GLU A 353 5.57 1.37 32.48
CA GLU A 353 6.93 0.78 32.63
C GLU A 353 7.07 -0.56 31.94
#